data_434892381700ec34a78121a806857aa7
#
_entry.id   434892381700ec34a78121a806857aa7
#
_cell.length_a   1.000
_cell.length_b   1.000
_cell.length_c   1.000
_cell.angle_alpha   90.00
_cell.angle_beta   90.00
_cell.angle_gamma   90.00
#
_symmetry.space_group_name_H-M   'P 1'
#
loop_
_entity.id
_entity.type
_entity.pdbx_description
1 polymer ?
#
loop_
_entity_poly.entity_id
_entity_poly.type
_entity_poly.pdbx_seq_one_letter_code
_entity_poly.pdbx_strand_id
1 'polypeptide(L)' 'MARLTSEQRRDAIVEAALAVARHKGLGATTVRDVAAEMGTSSGLVHHYFDSMDDVLAEAFARAAR' A
#
# COMPACT_ATOMS: atom_id res chain seq x y z
N MET A 1 -3.11 22.36 -8.66
CA MET A 1 -3.29 20.90 -8.50
C MET A 1 -3.38 20.53 -7.04
N ALA A 2 -4.39 19.78 -6.68
CA ALA A 2 -4.61 19.44 -5.28
C ALA A 2 -3.61 18.39 -4.80
N ARG A 3 -3.09 18.57 -3.59
CA ARG A 3 -2.27 17.56 -2.94
C ARG A 3 -3.16 16.46 -2.39
N LEU A 4 -2.65 15.25 -2.39
CA LEU A 4 -3.33 14.15 -1.72
C LEU A 4 -3.25 14.36 -0.20
N THR A 5 -4.36 14.08 0.48
CA THR A 5 -4.38 14.08 1.95
C THR A 5 -3.64 12.81 2.44
N SER A 6 -3.32 12.77 3.74
CA SER A 6 -2.73 11.57 4.33
C SER A 6 -3.63 10.36 4.14
N GLU A 7 -4.94 10.54 4.29
CA GLU A 7 -5.88 9.45 4.09
C GLU A 7 -5.89 8.97 2.65
N GLN A 8 -5.86 9.90 1.69
CA GLN A 8 -5.80 9.53 0.28
C GLN A 8 -4.51 8.82 -0.06
N ARG A 9 -3.39 9.19 0.58
CA ARG A 9 -2.13 8.48 0.38
C ARG A 9 -2.19 7.07 0.94
N ARG A 10 -2.80 6.90 2.11
CA ARG A 10 -3.00 5.55 2.67
C ARG A 10 -3.84 4.70 1.73
N ASP A 11 -4.90 5.29 1.17
CA ASP A 11 -5.74 4.61 0.19
C ASP A 11 -4.93 4.17 -1.03
N ALA A 12 -4.09 5.05 -1.54
CA ALA A 12 -3.26 4.76 -2.70
C ALA A 12 -2.29 3.60 -2.42
N ILE A 13 -1.69 3.58 -1.22
CA ILE A 13 -0.79 2.51 -0.82
C ILE A 13 -1.53 1.17 -0.76
N VAL A 14 -2.70 1.16 -0.15
CA VAL A 14 -3.50 -0.06 -0.05
C VAL A 14 -3.91 -0.57 -1.44
N GLU A 15 -4.36 0.34 -2.31
CA GLU A 15 -4.73 -0.03 -3.67
C GLU A 15 -3.55 -0.58 -4.46
N ALA A 16 -2.38 0.04 -4.32
CA ALA A 16 -1.17 -0.44 -4.98
C ALA A 16 -0.78 -1.83 -4.47
N ALA A 17 -0.91 -2.05 -3.16
CA ALA A 17 -0.61 -3.35 -2.56
C ALA A 17 -1.53 -4.44 -3.11
N LEU A 18 -2.82 -4.13 -3.23
CA LEU A 18 -3.77 -5.09 -3.78
C LEU A 18 -3.47 -5.40 -5.26
N ALA A 19 -3.08 -4.38 -6.03
CA ALA A 19 -2.71 -4.57 -7.43
C ALA A 19 -1.50 -5.50 -7.56
N VAL A 20 -0.47 -5.27 -6.74
CA VAL A 20 0.72 -6.13 -6.73
C VAL A 20 0.34 -7.55 -6.31
N ALA A 21 -0.49 -7.69 -5.30
CA ALA A 21 -0.90 -9.00 -4.79
C ALA A 21 -1.66 -9.82 -5.82
N ARG A 22 -2.39 -9.18 -6.74
CA ARG A 22 -3.08 -9.89 -7.82
C ARG A 22 -2.09 -10.56 -8.78
N HIS A 23 -0.90 -9.98 -8.92
CA HIS A 23 0.13 -10.53 -9.81
C HIS A 23 1.06 -11.49 -9.10
N LYS A 24 1.49 -11.17 -7.89
CA LYS A 24 2.51 -11.91 -7.17
C LYS A 24 1.97 -12.78 -6.04
N GLY A 25 0.75 -12.54 -5.61
CA GLY A 25 0.19 -13.17 -4.42
C GLY A 25 0.52 -12.38 -3.16
N LEU A 26 -0.34 -12.51 -2.14
CA LEU A 26 -0.19 -11.74 -0.90
C LEU A 26 1.14 -12.02 -0.20
N GLY A 27 1.53 -13.29 -0.15
CA GLY A 27 2.75 -13.69 0.56
C GLY A 27 4.04 -13.21 -0.09
N ALA A 28 3.99 -12.86 -1.38
CA ALA A 28 5.16 -12.40 -2.13
C ALA A 28 5.20 -10.88 -2.30
N THR A 29 4.16 -10.17 -1.84
CA THR A 29 4.07 -8.72 -1.98
C THR A 29 4.91 -8.03 -0.91
N THR A 30 5.82 -7.15 -1.35
CA THR A 30 6.71 -6.43 -0.43
C THR A 30 6.43 -4.93 -0.50
N VAL A 31 6.92 -4.18 0.51
CA VAL A 31 6.82 -2.72 0.52
C VAL A 31 7.52 -2.14 -0.73
N ARG A 32 8.65 -2.72 -1.12
CA ARG A 32 9.37 -2.27 -2.32
C ARG A 32 8.51 -2.43 -3.58
N ASP A 33 7.78 -3.54 -3.69
CA ASP A 33 6.88 -3.77 -4.82
C ASP A 33 5.76 -2.74 -4.84
N VAL A 34 5.19 -2.44 -3.67
CA VAL A 34 4.13 -1.43 -3.55
C VAL A 34 4.65 -0.06 -3.98
N ALA A 35 5.83 0.31 -3.49
CA ALA A 35 6.44 1.59 -3.86
C ALA A 35 6.69 1.68 -5.36
N ALA A 36 7.17 0.60 -5.98
CA ALA A 36 7.40 0.56 -7.41
C ALA A 36 6.10 0.71 -8.19
N GLU A 37 5.03 0.07 -7.72
CA GLU A 37 3.71 0.19 -8.35
C GLU A 37 3.22 1.63 -8.32
N MET A 38 3.50 2.36 -7.24
CA MET A 38 3.09 3.75 -7.08
C MET A 38 4.04 4.74 -7.76
N GLY A 39 5.21 4.28 -8.21
CA GLY A 39 6.22 5.16 -8.76
C GLY A 39 6.88 6.04 -7.70
N THR A 40 7.05 5.51 -6.49
CA THR A 40 7.62 6.25 -5.38
C THR A 40 8.67 5.42 -4.63
N SER A 41 9.21 5.96 -3.54
CA SER A 41 10.21 5.26 -2.73
C SER A 41 9.56 4.44 -1.62
N SER A 42 10.27 3.41 -1.16
CA SER A 42 9.84 2.63 0.00
C SER A 42 9.70 3.51 1.24
N GLY A 43 10.51 4.56 1.34
CA GLY A 43 10.43 5.51 2.45
C GLY A 43 9.08 6.18 2.56
N LEU A 44 8.44 6.47 1.42
CA LEU A 44 7.11 7.05 1.46
C LEU A 44 6.11 6.07 2.06
N VAL A 45 6.17 4.80 1.66
CA VAL A 45 5.27 3.77 2.20
C VAL A 45 5.49 3.63 3.71
N HIS A 46 6.76 3.57 4.14
CA HIS A 46 7.10 3.44 5.57
C HIS A 46 6.71 4.67 6.40
N HIS A 47 6.52 5.81 5.75
CA HIS A 47 6.01 6.99 6.44
C HIS A 47 4.57 6.77 6.96
N TYR A 48 3.81 5.94 6.27
CA TYR A 48 2.40 5.69 6.60
C TYR A 48 2.16 4.33 7.25
N PHE A 49 2.98 3.34 6.95
CA PHE A 49 2.83 1.97 7.48
C PHE A 49 4.18 1.44 7.91
N ASP A 50 4.25 0.81 9.07
CA ASP A 50 5.51 0.28 9.58
C ASP A 50 6.00 -0.92 8.79
N SER A 51 5.09 -1.74 8.27
CA SER A 51 5.45 -2.96 7.58
C SER A 51 4.40 -3.34 6.55
N MET A 52 4.72 -4.33 5.73
CA MET A 52 3.76 -4.87 4.78
C MET A 52 2.56 -5.48 5.49
N ASP A 53 2.78 -6.08 6.66
CA ASP A 53 1.69 -6.63 7.46
C ASP A 53 0.67 -5.57 7.84
N ASP A 54 1.13 -4.37 8.15
CA ASP A 54 0.24 -3.25 8.49
C ASP A 54 -0.58 -2.82 7.27
N VAL A 55 0.03 -2.81 6.09
CA VAL A 55 -0.68 -2.48 4.85
C VAL A 55 -1.77 -3.51 4.60
N LEU A 56 -1.45 -4.79 4.76
CA LEU A 56 -2.41 -5.87 4.54
C LEU A 56 -3.53 -5.85 5.58
N ALA A 57 -3.18 -5.53 6.84
CA ALA A 57 -4.18 -5.42 7.89
C ALA A 57 -5.21 -4.34 7.55
N GLU A 58 -4.74 -3.21 7.03
CA GLU A 58 -5.64 -2.14 6.62
C GLU A 58 -6.52 -2.57 5.44
N ALA A 59 -5.93 -3.29 4.49
CA ALA A 59 -6.68 -3.79 3.33
C ALA A 59 -7.79 -4.74 3.76
N PHE A 60 -7.49 -5.66 4.68
CA PHE A 60 -8.50 -6.60 5.19
C PHE A 60 -9.57 -5.89 6.00
N ALA A 61 -9.17 -4.88 6.79
CA ALA A 61 -10.14 -4.10 7.56
C ALA A 61 -11.15 -3.40 6.65
N ARG A 62 -10.69 -2.89 5.52
CA ARG A 62 -11.56 -2.23 4.55
C ARG A 62 -12.49 -3.22 3.87
N ALA A 63 -12.00 -4.41 3.56
CA ALA A 63 -12.79 -5.45 2.92
C ALA A 63 -13.90 -5.97 3.84
N ALA A 64 -13.69 -5.86 5.15
CA ALA A 64 -14.63 -6.36 6.15
C ALA A 64 -15.75 -5.38 6.47
N ARG A 65 -15.70 -4.17 5.95
CA ARG A 65 -16.72 -3.15 6.22
C ARG A 65 -18.01 -3.39 5.46
#